data_9e5cb8b078ca7b386985b25fc1cafb93
#
_entry.id   9e5cb8b078ca7b386985b25fc1cafb93
#
_cell.length_a   1.000
_cell.length_b   1.000
_cell.length_c   1.000
_cell.angle_alpha   90.00
_cell.angle_beta   90.00
_cell.angle_gamma   90.00
#
_symmetry.space_group_name_H-M   'P 1'
#
loop_
_entity.id
_entity.type
_entity.pdbx_description
1 polymer ?
#
loop_
_entity_poly.entity_id
_entity_poly.type
_entity_poly.pdbx_seq_one_letter_code
_entity_poly.pdbx_strand_id
1 'polypeptide(L)'
;MNSASSFRQFLLPLSWLYGLGMWVRNALFNMELRTSQSYDIPVISVGNLTVGGTGKTPMTEYLVNLLGAHHKVAVLSRGYKRLSKGQQLGTPQSGPNEIGDEPAQILRKFPSTIMMVDADRRRGLDSLSLMKEPEIEAVVMDDAYQHRSVLPGLSILLIDFNRPIHKDHLLPAGNLREPVSQTKRADMFVFTKCPPDLPPIERRLMVKELNLQSHQSVYFTTMAYEAFQPLLKQPQEQAPTDKEFGITMNNPSLKDQALSEHPVLILAGIAYPQPFIEKIRAIRPDAQALLFPDHHRFNDKDLARIKTTFEPLIAQGGVIVTTEKDSVRLLADKRFEFLWPYLYTAPINLRFLDEESDPFNKKILDYVRINKRHSDLDQATHAQ
;
A
#
# COMPACT_ATOMS: atom_id res chain seq x y z
N MET A 1 -31.31 4.10 -5.31
CA MET A 1 -31.00 3.83 -3.87
C MET A 1 -30.78 2.34 -3.73
N ASN A 2 -29.54 1.92 -3.46
CA ASN A 2 -29.14 0.52 -3.55
C ASN A 2 -29.65 -0.31 -2.36
N SER A 3 -30.25 -1.46 -2.63
CA SER A 3 -30.76 -2.44 -1.63
C SER A 3 -29.70 -2.85 -0.59
N ALA A 4 -28.41 -2.81 -0.95
CA ALA A 4 -27.29 -3.07 -0.06
C ALA A 4 -27.13 -2.02 1.07
N SER A 5 -27.55 -0.77 0.86
CA SER A 5 -27.49 0.27 1.89
C SER A 5 -28.57 0.06 2.97
N SER A 6 -29.76 -0.37 2.57
CA SER A 6 -30.86 -0.64 3.50
C SER A 6 -30.55 -1.83 4.41
N PHE A 7 -29.96 -2.91 3.90
CA PHE A 7 -29.58 -4.06 4.71
C PHE A 7 -28.52 -3.70 5.78
N ARG A 8 -27.53 -2.86 5.42
CA ARG A 8 -26.49 -2.41 6.36
C ARG A 8 -27.06 -1.59 7.52
N GLN A 9 -28.15 -0.86 7.34
CA GLN A 9 -28.81 -0.09 8.41
C GLN A 9 -29.34 -0.98 9.52
N PHE A 10 -29.81 -2.20 9.23
CA PHE A 10 -30.19 -3.18 10.25
C PHE A 10 -29.03 -3.62 11.14
N LEU A 11 -27.80 -3.42 10.71
CA LEU A 11 -26.59 -3.75 11.47
C LEU A 11 -26.15 -2.63 12.43
N LEU A 12 -26.83 -1.47 12.46
CA LEU A 12 -26.48 -0.35 13.35
C LEU A 12 -26.40 -0.73 14.83
N PRO A 13 -27.31 -1.56 15.42
CA PRO A 13 -27.17 -1.98 16.81
C PRO A 13 -25.87 -2.75 17.08
N LEU A 14 -25.43 -3.59 16.13
CA LEU A 14 -24.15 -4.30 16.23
C LEU A 14 -22.97 -3.34 16.13
N SER A 15 -23.10 -2.28 15.34
CA SER A 15 -22.07 -1.23 15.24
C SER A 15 -21.92 -0.44 16.54
N TRP A 16 -23.00 -0.25 17.29
CA TRP A 16 -22.93 0.37 18.62
C TRP A 16 -22.19 -0.51 19.62
N LEU A 17 -22.45 -1.83 19.62
CA LEU A 17 -21.72 -2.78 20.46
C LEU A 17 -20.24 -2.83 20.10
N TYR A 18 -19.93 -2.86 18.78
CA TYR A 18 -18.56 -2.76 18.30
C TYR A 18 -17.91 -1.43 18.74
N GLY A 19 -18.64 -0.32 18.62
CA GLY A 19 -18.21 1.01 19.04
C GLY A 19 -17.91 1.10 20.53
N LEU A 20 -18.75 0.48 21.37
CA LEU A 20 -18.54 0.38 22.81
C LEU A 20 -17.24 -0.40 23.12
N GLY A 21 -17.03 -1.54 22.47
CA GLY A 21 -15.78 -2.31 22.62
C GLY A 21 -14.55 -1.49 22.21
N MET A 22 -14.64 -0.76 21.11
CA MET A 22 -13.56 0.12 20.65
C MET A 22 -13.34 1.31 21.59
N TRP A 23 -14.41 1.86 22.16
CA TRP A 23 -14.33 2.93 23.16
C TRP A 23 -13.63 2.44 24.43
N VAL A 24 -14.03 1.29 24.99
CA VAL A 24 -13.37 0.68 26.17
C VAL A 24 -11.90 0.44 25.89
N ARG A 25 -11.57 -0.20 24.74
CA ARG A 25 -10.19 -0.44 24.34
C ARG A 25 -9.38 0.86 24.30
N ASN A 26 -9.93 1.90 23.70
CA ASN A 26 -9.24 3.19 23.56
C ASN A 26 -9.14 3.91 24.93
N ALA A 27 -10.14 3.81 25.79
CA ALA A 27 -10.10 4.34 27.15
C ALA A 27 -8.96 3.70 27.96
N LEU A 28 -8.79 2.37 27.88
CA LEU A 28 -7.70 1.66 28.57
C LEU A 28 -6.29 2.17 28.16
N PHE A 29 -6.09 2.53 26.89
CA PHE A 29 -4.84 3.17 26.46
C PHE A 29 -4.74 4.63 26.93
N ASN A 30 -5.83 5.39 26.87
CA ASN A 30 -5.83 6.80 27.30
C ASN A 30 -5.59 6.97 28.81
N MET A 31 -6.04 5.98 29.59
CA MET A 31 -5.85 5.92 31.06
C MET A 31 -4.52 5.22 31.45
N GLU A 32 -3.66 4.91 30.47
CA GLU A 32 -2.37 4.21 30.63
C GLU A 32 -2.48 2.82 31.29
N LEU A 33 -3.68 2.27 31.42
CA LEU A 33 -3.90 0.90 31.87
C LEU A 33 -3.41 -0.16 30.87
N ARG A 34 -3.24 0.25 29.60
CA ARG A 34 -2.46 -0.46 28.58
C ARG A 34 -1.30 0.41 28.12
N THR A 35 -0.12 -0.13 28.20
CA THR A 35 1.12 0.59 27.85
C THR A 35 1.28 0.74 26.35
N SER A 36 1.67 1.93 25.92
CA SER A 36 2.20 2.23 24.59
C SER A 36 3.72 2.42 24.73
N GLN A 37 4.48 1.79 23.85
CA GLN A 37 5.95 1.87 23.85
C GLN A 37 6.41 2.85 22.78
N SER A 38 7.29 3.79 23.15
CA SER A 38 8.05 4.63 22.22
C SER A 38 9.43 4.00 21.94
N TYR A 39 10.07 4.45 20.88
CA TYR A 39 11.35 3.94 20.42
C TYR A 39 12.29 5.11 20.08
N ASP A 40 13.58 4.94 20.35
CA ASP A 40 14.61 5.95 20.02
C ASP A 40 14.82 6.05 18.51
N ILE A 41 14.59 4.95 17.78
CA ILE A 41 14.57 4.97 16.32
C ILE A 41 13.32 5.71 15.81
N PRO A 42 13.43 6.61 14.83
CA PRO A 42 12.29 7.30 14.22
C PRO A 42 11.26 6.32 13.65
N VAL A 43 10.03 6.36 14.17
CA VAL A 43 8.92 5.51 13.74
C VAL A 43 7.83 6.35 13.10
N ILE A 44 7.53 6.10 11.82
CA ILE A 44 6.45 6.73 11.05
C ILE A 44 5.33 5.72 10.84
N SER A 45 4.14 6.02 11.33
CA SER A 45 2.97 5.17 11.15
C SER A 45 2.13 5.63 9.96
N VAL A 46 1.87 4.73 9.02
CA VAL A 46 0.91 4.93 7.93
C VAL A 46 -0.32 4.07 8.22
N GLY A 47 -1.49 4.68 8.18
CA GLY A 47 -2.71 3.92 8.38
C GLY A 47 -3.98 4.69 8.03
N ASN A 48 -5.13 4.11 8.35
CA ASN A 48 -6.44 4.68 8.07
C ASN A 48 -7.46 4.25 9.12
N LEU A 49 -8.64 4.89 9.13
CA LEU A 49 -9.76 4.51 10.01
C LEU A 49 -10.74 3.54 9.33
N THR A 50 -10.69 3.36 8.02
CA THR A 50 -11.66 2.58 7.26
C THR A 50 -11.11 1.23 6.81
N VAL A 51 -11.97 0.26 6.53
CA VAL A 51 -11.57 -0.95 5.79
C VAL A 51 -11.47 -0.65 4.30
N GLY A 52 -10.62 -1.41 3.59
CA GLY A 52 -10.42 -1.32 2.15
C GLY A 52 -9.24 -0.44 1.74
N GLY A 53 -9.05 -0.31 0.43
CA GLY A 53 -7.88 0.31 -0.18
C GLY A 53 -7.91 1.84 -0.12
N THR A 54 -7.33 2.43 0.90
CA THR A 54 -7.17 3.89 1.07
C THR A 54 -5.83 4.42 0.56
N GLY A 55 -5.04 3.62 -0.17
CA GLY A 55 -3.74 4.07 -0.68
C GLY A 55 -2.57 3.90 0.30
N LYS A 56 -2.68 3.02 1.31
CA LYS A 56 -1.59 2.76 2.27
C LYS A 56 -0.29 2.30 1.59
N THR A 57 -0.37 1.29 0.74
CA THR A 57 0.82 0.76 0.05
C THR A 57 1.51 1.83 -0.82
N PRO A 58 0.81 2.61 -1.68
CA PRO A 58 1.43 3.72 -2.40
C PRO A 58 2.05 4.79 -1.48
N MET A 59 1.45 5.09 -0.32
CA MET A 59 2.04 6.02 0.65
C MET A 59 3.29 5.42 1.31
N THR A 60 3.25 4.16 1.69
CA THR A 60 4.40 3.45 2.25
C THR A 60 5.55 3.41 1.22
N GLU A 61 5.26 3.11 -0.04
CA GLU A 61 6.23 3.15 -1.15
C GLU A 61 6.81 4.57 -1.35
N TYR A 62 5.97 5.59 -1.27
CA TYR A 62 6.42 6.99 -1.34
C TYR A 62 7.43 7.33 -0.24
N LEU A 63 7.12 6.96 1.00
CA LEU A 63 8.00 7.19 2.15
C LEU A 63 9.30 6.39 2.06
N VAL A 64 9.23 5.13 1.63
CA VAL A 64 10.41 4.29 1.39
C VAL A 64 11.32 4.90 0.34
N ASN A 65 10.75 5.42 -0.75
CA ASN A 65 11.52 6.09 -1.80
C ASN A 65 12.15 7.39 -1.29
N LEU A 66 11.37 8.23 -0.59
CA LEU A 66 11.84 9.51 -0.04
C LEU A 66 12.98 9.32 0.97
N LEU A 67 12.79 8.42 1.92
CA LEU A 67 13.76 8.20 2.99
C LEU A 67 14.94 7.34 2.54
N GLY A 68 14.69 6.35 1.68
CA GLY A 68 15.70 5.39 1.20
C GLY A 68 16.82 6.01 0.36
N ALA A 69 16.61 7.24 -0.13
CA ALA A 69 17.65 8.02 -0.79
C ALA A 69 18.80 8.44 0.15
N HIS A 70 18.53 8.53 1.46
CA HIS A 70 19.48 9.08 2.45
C HIS A 70 19.62 8.24 3.72
N HIS A 71 18.72 7.29 3.95
CA HIS A 71 18.63 6.53 5.20
C HIS A 71 18.45 5.03 4.95
N LYS A 72 18.90 4.20 5.91
CA LYS A 72 18.56 2.80 5.97
C LYS A 72 17.15 2.65 6.57
N VAL A 73 16.19 2.37 5.68
CA VAL A 73 14.78 2.30 6.03
C VAL A 73 14.34 0.87 6.21
N ALA A 74 13.60 0.61 7.29
CA ALA A 74 12.84 -0.62 7.46
C ALA A 74 11.34 -0.34 7.29
N VAL A 75 10.63 -1.31 6.72
CA VAL A 75 9.16 -1.35 6.72
C VAL A 75 8.72 -2.46 7.66
N LEU A 76 7.81 -2.13 8.58
CA LEU A 76 7.18 -3.11 9.46
C LEU A 76 5.71 -3.28 9.09
N SER A 77 5.37 -4.42 8.50
CA SER A 77 4.01 -4.76 8.09
C SER A 77 3.44 -5.93 8.90
N ARG A 78 2.14 -6.15 8.80
CA ARG A 78 1.46 -7.32 9.40
C ARG A 78 1.67 -8.60 8.59
N GLY A 79 1.82 -8.46 7.28
CA GLY A 79 1.78 -9.58 6.35
C GLY A 79 0.38 -10.19 6.27
N TYR A 80 -0.60 -9.39 5.89
CA TYR A 80 -1.97 -9.84 5.80
C TYR A 80 -2.12 -11.01 4.82
N LYS A 81 -2.87 -12.05 5.22
CA LYS A 81 -3.12 -13.31 4.48
C LYS A 81 -1.88 -14.16 4.13
N ARG A 82 -0.70 -13.88 4.67
CA ARG A 82 0.45 -14.78 4.55
C ARG A 82 0.17 -16.15 5.20
N LEU A 83 0.90 -17.16 4.78
CA LEU A 83 0.81 -18.52 5.35
C LEU A 83 1.78 -18.72 6.51
N SER A 84 2.91 -18.01 6.50
CA SER A 84 3.92 -18.08 7.55
C SER A 84 3.37 -17.52 8.87
N LYS A 85 3.92 -18.00 9.98
CA LYS A 85 3.57 -17.54 11.33
C LYS A 85 4.79 -16.88 12.00
N GLY A 86 4.52 -16.08 13.03
CA GLY A 86 5.56 -15.40 13.80
C GLY A 86 6.21 -14.25 13.02
N GLN A 87 7.37 -13.82 13.48
CA GLN A 87 8.17 -12.79 12.86
C GLN A 87 8.90 -13.33 11.63
N GLN A 88 8.98 -12.53 10.56
CA GLN A 88 9.70 -12.86 9.34
C GLN A 88 10.50 -11.64 8.89
N LEU A 89 11.76 -11.86 8.54
CA LEU A 89 12.58 -10.89 7.83
C LEU A 89 12.51 -11.25 6.33
N GLY A 90 11.89 -10.37 5.54
CA GLY A 90 11.74 -10.57 4.10
C GLY A 90 13.05 -10.39 3.36
N THR A 91 13.24 -11.19 2.32
CA THR A 91 14.31 -11.07 1.33
C THR A 91 13.72 -10.70 -0.03
N PRO A 92 14.51 -10.20 -0.98
CA PRO A 92 14.01 -9.91 -2.33
C PRO A 92 13.36 -11.11 -3.04
N GLN A 93 13.64 -12.34 -2.57
CA GLN A 93 13.06 -13.58 -3.07
C GLN A 93 11.80 -14.02 -2.30
N SER A 94 11.51 -13.39 -1.16
CA SER A 94 10.34 -13.75 -0.35
C SER A 94 9.04 -13.46 -1.09
N GLY A 95 8.21 -14.50 -1.20
CA GLY A 95 6.94 -14.44 -1.90
C GLY A 95 5.76 -14.03 -1.00
N PRO A 96 4.58 -13.78 -1.60
CA PRO A 96 3.38 -13.36 -0.87
C PRO A 96 2.87 -14.39 0.14
N ASN A 97 3.16 -15.69 -0.05
CA ASN A 97 2.82 -16.73 0.94
C ASN A 97 3.67 -16.62 2.22
N GLU A 98 4.87 -16.08 2.12
CA GLU A 98 5.82 -15.93 3.22
C GLU A 98 5.62 -14.61 3.97
N ILE A 99 5.55 -13.49 3.25
CA ILE A 99 5.51 -12.15 3.87
C ILE A 99 4.21 -11.37 3.62
N GLY A 100 3.33 -11.83 2.73
CA GLY A 100 2.09 -11.13 2.32
C GLY A 100 2.26 -10.35 1.01
N ASP A 101 1.14 -10.02 0.38
CA ASP A 101 1.12 -9.39 -0.95
C ASP A 101 1.78 -8.00 -0.93
N GLU A 102 1.34 -7.12 -0.03
CA GLU A 102 1.83 -5.74 0.06
C GLU A 102 3.32 -5.66 0.43
N PRO A 103 3.82 -6.40 1.44
CA PRO A 103 5.26 -6.48 1.72
C PRO A 103 6.08 -7.01 0.53
N ALA A 104 5.59 -8.03 -0.16
CA ALA A 104 6.28 -8.59 -1.33
C ALA A 104 6.32 -7.57 -2.49
N GLN A 105 5.25 -6.81 -2.70
CA GLN A 105 5.20 -5.72 -3.68
C GLN A 105 6.24 -4.64 -3.36
N ILE A 106 6.27 -4.14 -2.11
CA ILE A 106 7.20 -3.10 -1.67
C ILE A 106 8.65 -3.58 -1.83
N LEU A 107 8.96 -4.79 -1.36
CA LEU A 107 10.31 -5.34 -1.41
C LEU A 107 10.81 -5.59 -2.84
N ARG A 108 9.91 -5.97 -3.74
CA ARG A 108 10.23 -6.10 -5.16
C ARG A 108 10.55 -4.75 -5.81
N LYS A 109 9.82 -3.69 -5.44
CA LYS A 109 10.01 -2.32 -5.96
C LYS A 109 11.25 -1.66 -5.36
N PHE A 110 11.52 -1.93 -4.08
CA PHE A 110 12.62 -1.38 -3.29
C PHE A 110 13.44 -2.49 -2.63
N PRO A 111 14.31 -3.21 -3.38
CA PRO A 111 15.04 -4.39 -2.87
C PRO A 111 16.03 -4.10 -1.74
N SER A 112 16.46 -2.85 -1.59
CA SER A 112 17.38 -2.40 -0.52
C SER A 112 16.68 -2.13 0.82
N THR A 113 15.34 -2.14 0.84
CA THR A 113 14.54 -1.91 2.06
C THR A 113 14.56 -3.14 2.96
N ILE A 114 14.72 -2.93 4.25
CA ILE A 114 14.57 -3.99 5.24
C ILE A 114 13.08 -4.21 5.49
N MET A 115 12.58 -5.38 5.15
CA MET A 115 11.16 -5.74 5.32
C MET A 115 10.99 -6.66 6.51
N MET A 116 10.40 -6.16 7.59
CA MET A 116 10.01 -6.95 8.75
C MET A 116 8.49 -7.18 8.74
N VAL A 117 8.10 -8.44 8.93
CA VAL A 117 6.67 -8.79 8.98
C VAL A 117 6.35 -9.45 10.31
N ASP A 118 5.52 -8.79 11.11
CA ASP A 118 5.06 -9.30 12.39
C ASP A 118 3.66 -8.79 12.74
N ALA A 119 2.80 -9.64 13.28
CA ALA A 119 1.50 -9.24 13.81
C ALA A 119 1.64 -8.42 15.12
N ASP A 120 2.65 -8.72 15.94
CA ASP A 120 3.04 -7.91 17.11
C ASP A 120 4.06 -6.84 16.67
N ARG A 121 3.58 -5.60 16.57
CA ARG A 121 4.40 -4.46 16.13
C ARG A 121 5.51 -4.11 17.13
N ARG A 122 5.31 -4.35 18.44
CA ARG A 122 6.36 -4.11 19.45
C ARG A 122 7.53 -5.07 19.21
N ARG A 123 7.24 -6.37 19.15
CA ARG A 123 8.28 -7.37 18.88
C ARG A 123 9.04 -7.09 17.59
N GLY A 124 8.32 -6.68 16.52
CA GLY A 124 8.95 -6.29 15.25
C GLY A 124 9.89 -5.09 15.42
N LEU A 125 9.46 -4.05 16.13
CA LEU A 125 10.28 -2.86 16.43
C LEU A 125 11.44 -3.18 17.34
N ASP A 126 11.24 -3.98 18.39
CA ASP A 126 12.32 -4.42 19.29
C ASP A 126 13.44 -5.09 18.49
N SER A 127 13.07 -5.99 17.56
CA SER A 127 14.05 -6.67 16.69
C SER A 127 14.76 -5.71 15.73
N LEU A 128 14.04 -4.75 15.15
CA LEU A 128 14.62 -3.73 14.26
C LEU A 128 15.56 -2.78 15.01
N SER A 129 15.21 -2.39 16.25
CA SER A 129 16.03 -1.50 17.08
C SER A 129 17.32 -2.17 17.54
N LEU A 130 17.35 -3.49 17.65
CA LEU A 130 18.54 -4.27 18.03
C LEU A 130 19.43 -4.64 16.83
N MET A 131 18.97 -4.37 15.60
CA MET A 131 19.70 -4.70 14.39
C MET A 131 20.88 -3.75 14.19
N LYS A 132 22.10 -4.27 14.17
CA LYS A 132 23.34 -3.48 14.04
C LYS A 132 23.87 -3.45 12.62
N GLU A 133 23.61 -4.49 11.83
CA GLU A 133 24.09 -4.62 10.45
C GLU A 133 22.97 -5.10 9.52
N PRO A 134 22.38 -4.18 8.73
CA PRO A 134 22.56 -2.73 8.75
C PRO A 134 21.85 -2.07 9.92
N GLU A 135 22.42 -1.01 10.49
CA GLU A 135 21.73 -0.16 11.46
C GLU A 135 20.53 0.53 10.80
N ILE A 136 19.38 0.40 11.43
CA ILE A 136 18.13 0.96 10.91
C ILE A 136 17.99 2.41 11.40
N GLU A 137 17.83 3.33 10.47
CA GLU A 137 17.76 4.78 10.75
C GLU A 137 16.32 5.32 10.79
N ALA A 138 15.36 4.63 10.20
CA ALA A 138 13.93 4.94 10.27
C ALA A 138 13.08 3.72 10.01
N VAL A 139 11.91 3.62 10.65
CA VAL A 139 10.93 2.57 10.42
C VAL A 139 9.62 3.16 9.93
N VAL A 140 9.10 2.66 8.81
CA VAL A 140 7.75 2.93 8.32
C VAL A 140 6.85 1.76 8.70
N MET A 141 5.86 2.00 9.55
CA MET A 141 4.85 0.99 9.92
C MET A 141 3.66 1.06 8.97
N ASP A 142 3.45 0.00 8.21
CA ASP A 142 2.31 -0.14 7.30
C ASP A 142 1.07 -0.69 8.02
N ASP A 143 -0.11 -0.10 7.73
CA ASP A 143 -1.42 -0.40 8.32
C ASP A 143 -1.38 -0.46 9.86
N ALA A 144 -0.81 0.56 10.50
CA ALA A 144 -0.49 0.52 11.91
C ALA A 144 -1.35 1.43 12.80
N TYR A 145 -2.28 2.21 12.26
CA TYR A 145 -3.05 3.20 13.04
C TYR A 145 -3.82 2.60 14.23
N GLN A 146 -4.29 1.36 14.11
CA GLN A 146 -4.98 0.62 15.17
C GLN A 146 -4.02 0.02 16.22
N HIS A 147 -2.71 -0.01 15.96
CA HIS A 147 -1.72 -0.67 16.84
C HIS A 147 -1.22 0.27 17.95
N ARG A 148 -2.10 0.63 18.88
CA ARG A 148 -1.83 1.57 19.99
C ARG A 148 -0.79 1.10 21.01
N SER A 149 -0.35 -0.15 20.94
CA SER A 149 0.77 -0.65 21.79
C SER A 149 2.13 -0.04 21.40
N VAL A 150 2.21 0.59 20.22
CA VAL A 150 3.34 1.40 19.78
C VAL A 150 2.90 2.84 19.71
N LEU A 151 3.71 3.75 20.22
CA LEU A 151 3.56 5.19 20.06
C LEU A 151 4.53 5.65 18.98
N PRO A 152 4.04 5.86 17.73
CA PRO A 152 4.91 6.39 16.67
C PRO A 152 5.22 7.84 16.95
N GLY A 153 6.40 8.32 16.55
CA GLY A 153 6.72 9.73 16.67
C GLY A 153 6.11 10.59 15.56
N LEU A 154 5.66 9.97 14.45
CA LEU A 154 4.88 10.63 13.41
C LEU A 154 3.79 9.70 12.89
N SER A 155 2.54 10.17 12.89
CA SER A 155 1.37 9.41 12.48
C SER A 155 0.68 10.03 11.26
N ILE A 156 0.65 9.30 10.16
CA ILE A 156 0.01 9.71 8.89
C ILE A 156 -1.32 8.95 8.74
N LEU A 157 -2.42 9.69 8.71
CA LEU A 157 -3.76 9.17 8.53
C LEU A 157 -4.26 9.40 7.12
N LEU A 158 -4.52 8.32 6.39
CA LEU A 158 -5.03 8.37 5.03
C LEU A 158 -6.56 8.39 5.01
N ILE A 159 -7.12 9.27 4.19
CA ILE A 159 -8.56 9.40 3.96
C ILE A 159 -8.82 9.29 2.46
N ASP A 160 -9.62 8.32 2.05
CA ASP A 160 -10.05 8.19 0.65
C ASP A 160 -11.04 9.33 0.32
N PHE A 161 -10.71 10.16 -0.67
CA PHE A 161 -11.55 11.28 -1.13
C PHE A 161 -13.00 10.84 -1.42
N ASN A 162 -13.17 9.66 -2.03
CA ASN A 162 -14.48 9.14 -2.41
C ASN A 162 -15.26 8.53 -1.21
N ARG A 163 -14.65 8.44 -0.03
CA ARG A 163 -15.24 7.84 1.17
C ARG A 163 -14.94 8.68 2.42
N PRO A 164 -15.59 9.86 2.55
CA PRO A 164 -15.38 10.75 3.69
C PRO A 164 -15.74 10.05 5.00
N ILE A 165 -14.81 10.07 5.95
CA ILE A 165 -14.93 9.34 7.22
C ILE A 165 -16.08 9.84 8.12
N HIS A 166 -16.44 11.14 8.02
CA HIS A 166 -17.52 11.75 8.81
C HIS A 166 -18.93 11.31 8.37
N LYS A 167 -19.05 10.71 7.16
CA LYS A 167 -20.33 10.20 6.61
C LYS A 167 -20.47 8.67 6.75
N ASP A 168 -19.48 7.99 7.35
CA ASP A 168 -19.48 6.53 7.46
C ASP A 168 -19.74 6.09 8.90
N HIS A 169 -20.16 4.86 9.05
CA HIS A 169 -20.47 4.22 10.33
C HIS A 169 -19.38 3.21 10.71
N LEU A 170 -19.34 2.86 11.99
CA LEU A 170 -18.51 1.77 12.47
C LEU A 170 -18.94 0.41 11.88
N LEU A 171 -18.01 -0.51 11.81
CA LEU A 171 -18.29 -1.90 11.47
C LEU A 171 -19.35 -2.49 12.42
N PRO A 172 -20.27 -3.35 11.96
CA PRO A 172 -20.39 -3.86 10.57
C PRO A 172 -21.34 -3.03 9.68
N ALA A 173 -22.05 -2.02 10.18
CA ALA A 173 -22.99 -1.22 9.38
C ALA A 173 -22.26 -0.32 8.36
N GLY A 174 -21.11 0.23 8.72
CA GLY A 174 -20.23 1.00 7.86
C GLY A 174 -18.87 0.35 7.66
N ASN A 175 -17.87 1.17 7.35
CA ASN A 175 -16.52 0.71 7.07
C ASN A 175 -15.47 1.22 8.09
N LEU A 176 -15.89 2.00 9.11
CA LEU A 176 -14.96 2.51 10.12
C LEU A 176 -14.50 1.40 11.07
N ARG A 177 -13.19 1.23 11.21
CA ARG A 177 -12.54 0.36 12.19
C ARG A 177 -12.49 1.01 13.58
N GLU A 178 -12.44 2.35 13.64
CA GLU A 178 -12.40 3.16 14.86
C GLU A 178 -13.25 4.40 14.69
N PRO A 179 -13.76 4.99 15.80
CA PRO A 179 -14.53 6.23 15.74
C PRO A 179 -13.72 7.39 15.13
N VAL A 180 -14.40 8.32 14.46
CA VAL A 180 -13.76 9.52 13.86
C VAL A 180 -13.00 10.34 14.90
N SER A 181 -13.40 10.32 16.17
CA SER A 181 -12.68 11.00 17.25
C SER A 181 -11.21 10.54 17.40
N GLN A 182 -10.85 9.38 16.85
CA GLN A 182 -9.46 8.90 16.85
C GLN A 182 -8.55 9.62 15.84
N THR A 183 -9.09 10.49 14.98
CA THR A 183 -8.32 11.40 14.12
C THR A 183 -7.38 12.31 14.93
N LYS A 184 -7.69 12.56 16.21
CA LYS A 184 -6.85 13.36 17.12
C LYS A 184 -5.43 12.80 17.32
N ARG A 185 -5.20 11.52 17.02
CA ARG A 185 -3.88 10.88 17.14
C ARG A 185 -2.98 11.10 15.91
N ALA A 186 -3.54 11.61 14.81
CA ALA A 186 -2.78 11.85 13.60
C ALA A 186 -2.03 13.18 13.69
N ASP A 187 -0.81 13.21 13.16
CA ASP A 187 -0.03 14.43 12.96
C ASP A 187 -0.26 15.01 11.56
N MET A 188 -0.50 14.12 10.62
CA MET A 188 -0.69 14.46 9.22
C MET A 188 -1.88 13.70 8.66
N PHE A 189 -2.74 14.43 7.94
CA PHE A 189 -3.81 13.85 7.14
C PHE A 189 -3.42 13.89 5.67
N VAL A 190 -3.65 12.81 4.96
CA VAL A 190 -3.47 12.77 3.52
C VAL A 190 -4.76 12.29 2.88
N PHE A 191 -5.43 13.18 2.16
CA PHE A 191 -6.51 12.78 1.27
C PHE A 191 -5.92 12.12 0.04
N THR A 192 -6.36 10.92 -0.24
CA THR A 192 -5.88 10.11 -1.36
C THR A 192 -6.95 9.97 -2.43
N LYS A 193 -6.54 9.67 -3.66
CA LYS A 193 -7.41 9.48 -4.83
C LYS A 193 -8.25 10.73 -5.14
N CYS A 194 -7.73 11.90 -4.83
CA CYS A 194 -8.36 13.16 -5.23
C CYS A 194 -8.33 13.28 -6.75
N PRO A 195 -9.34 13.93 -7.36
CA PRO A 195 -9.25 14.40 -8.73
C PRO A 195 -8.02 15.31 -8.89
N PRO A 196 -7.27 15.22 -10.01
CA PRO A 196 -6.08 16.07 -10.22
C PRO A 196 -6.40 17.56 -10.23
N ASP A 197 -7.61 17.92 -10.61
CA ASP A 197 -8.16 19.27 -10.73
C ASP A 197 -9.07 19.67 -9.56
N LEU A 198 -8.92 19.03 -8.38
CA LEU A 198 -9.73 19.29 -7.19
C LEU A 198 -9.65 20.77 -6.78
N PRO A 199 -10.78 21.53 -6.83
CA PRO A 199 -10.79 22.96 -6.57
C PRO A 199 -10.34 23.32 -5.13
N PRO A 200 -9.62 24.43 -4.93
CA PRO A 200 -9.18 24.86 -3.59
C PRO A 200 -10.33 25.06 -2.60
N ILE A 201 -11.52 25.47 -3.08
CA ILE A 201 -12.70 25.66 -2.22
C ILE A 201 -13.19 24.32 -1.64
N GLU A 202 -13.19 23.24 -2.44
CA GLU A 202 -13.59 21.93 -1.96
C GLU A 202 -12.59 21.39 -0.93
N ARG A 203 -11.29 21.58 -1.18
CA ARG A 203 -10.24 21.22 -0.20
C ARG A 203 -10.43 21.92 1.13
N ARG A 204 -10.74 23.23 1.12
CA ARG A 204 -11.03 23.99 2.35
C ARG A 204 -12.24 23.44 3.10
N LEU A 205 -13.29 23.05 2.39
CA LEU A 205 -14.47 22.44 3.01
C LEU A 205 -14.12 21.11 3.67
N MET A 206 -13.35 20.26 3.00
CA MET A 206 -12.89 18.96 3.55
C MET A 206 -12.02 19.13 4.80
N VAL A 207 -11.10 20.10 4.78
CA VAL A 207 -10.26 20.43 5.94
C VAL A 207 -11.11 20.90 7.12
N LYS A 208 -12.12 21.73 6.87
CA LYS A 208 -13.04 22.22 7.93
C LYS A 208 -13.79 21.08 8.62
N GLU A 209 -14.17 20.04 7.87
CA GLU A 209 -14.88 18.86 8.40
C GLU A 209 -14.01 17.98 9.34
N LEU A 210 -12.68 18.07 9.24
CA LEU A 210 -11.77 17.32 10.12
C LEU A 210 -11.63 17.89 11.52
N ASN A 211 -12.01 19.15 11.74
CA ASN A 211 -11.86 19.84 13.03
C ASN A 211 -10.43 19.70 13.59
N LEU A 212 -9.45 20.18 12.82
CA LEU A 212 -8.01 20.01 13.07
C LEU A 212 -7.55 20.65 14.38
N GLN A 213 -6.56 20.02 14.98
CA GLN A 213 -5.74 20.61 16.06
C GLN A 213 -4.58 21.41 15.44
N SER A 214 -4.01 22.35 16.20
CA SER A 214 -2.99 23.30 15.71
C SER A 214 -1.71 22.66 15.16
N HIS A 215 -1.35 21.45 15.64
CA HIS A 215 -0.15 20.71 15.21
C HIS A 215 -0.40 19.88 13.93
N GLN A 216 -1.65 19.64 13.58
CA GLN A 216 -2.02 18.77 12.47
C GLN A 216 -1.91 19.48 11.13
N SER A 217 -1.44 18.77 10.13
CA SER A 217 -1.36 19.26 8.75
C SER A 217 -2.15 18.36 7.81
N VAL A 218 -2.60 18.93 6.69
CA VAL A 218 -3.41 18.23 5.67
C VAL A 218 -2.76 18.37 4.32
N TYR A 219 -2.77 17.28 3.55
CA TYR A 219 -2.25 17.22 2.19
C TYR A 219 -3.24 16.50 1.29
N PHE A 220 -3.20 16.83 0.00
CA PHE A 220 -4.06 16.23 -1.00
C PHE A 220 -3.24 15.53 -2.06
N THR A 221 -3.62 14.29 -2.40
CA THR A 221 -2.89 13.47 -3.35
C THR A 221 -3.82 12.80 -4.34
N THR A 222 -3.33 12.63 -5.56
CA THR A 222 -3.96 11.81 -6.60
C THR A 222 -3.14 10.53 -6.83
N MET A 223 -3.77 9.54 -7.45
CA MET A 223 -3.11 8.32 -7.90
C MET A 223 -2.85 8.43 -9.40
N ALA A 224 -1.60 8.38 -9.80
CA ALA A 224 -1.20 8.44 -11.20
C ALA A 224 -0.64 7.09 -11.64
N TYR A 225 -1.16 6.58 -12.78
CA TYR A 225 -0.56 5.44 -13.44
C TYR A 225 0.66 5.89 -14.23
N GLU A 226 1.72 5.11 -14.16
CA GLU A 226 2.93 5.29 -14.96
C GLU A 226 2.92 4.42 -16.23
N ALA A 227 3.99 4.49 -17.01
CA ALA A 227 4.17 3.59 -18.15
C ALA A 227 4.15 2.13 -17.67
N PHE A 228 3.49 1.27 -18.43
CA PHE A 228 3.38 -0.16 -18.12
C PHE A 228 4.77 -0.81 -18.15
N GLN A 229 5.11 -1.51 -17.08
CA GLN A 229 6.41 -2.14 -16.90
C GLN A 229 6.31 -3.64 -17.18
N PRO A 230 7.25 -4.23 -17.94
CA PRO A 230 7.28 -5.68 -18.10
C PRO A 230 7.48 -6.34 -16.74
N LEU A 231 6.80 -7.47 -16.53
CA LEU A 231 6.84 -8.20 -15.28
C LEU A 231 8.25 -8.69 -14.94
N LEU A 232 8.97 -9.21 -15.93
CA LEU A 232 10.37 -9.56 -15.81
C LEU A 232 11.21 -8.36 -16.24
N LYS A 233 11.87 -7.71 -15.29
CA LYS A 233 13.00 -6.84 -15.61
C LYS A 233 14.18 -7.76 -15.92
N GLN A 234 14.57 -7.87 -17.19
CA GLN A 234 15.76 -8.64 -17.54
C GLN A 234 17.02 -7.96 -16.98
N PRO A 235 17.95 -8.71 -16.35
CA PRO A 235 19.36 -8.32 -16.35
C PRO A 235 19.83 -8.27 -17.82
N GLN A 236 20.62 -7.29 -18.18
CA GLN A 236 21.02 -7.01 -19.56
C GLN A 236 21.79 -8.14 -20.28
N GLU A 237 21.98 -9.33 -19.71
CA GLU A 237 22.92 -10.31 -20.24
C GLU A 237 22.46 -11.77 -20.47
N GLN A 238 21.24 -12.19 -20.15
CA GLN A 238 20.83 -13.57 -20.50
C GLN A 238 19.32 -13.67 -20.75
N ALA A 239 18.90 -13.39 -21.98
CA ALA A 239 17.59 -13.78 -22.47
C ALA A 239 17.64 -15.27 -22.88
N PRO A 240 16.76 -16.15 -22.35
CA PRO A 240 16.51 -17.43 -22.99
C PRO A 240 15.89 -17.18 -24.37
N THR A 241 16.56 -17.57 -25.39
CA THR A 241 16.00 -17.62 -26.75
C THR A 241 15.04 -18.80 -26.79
N ASP A 242 13.76 -18.54 -26.59
CA ASP A 242 12.73 -19.52 -26.90
C ASP A 242 12.58 -19.58 -28.43
N LYS A 243 13.24 -20.58 -29.03
CA LYS A 243 13.30 -20.80 -30.46
C LYS A 243 11.93 -21.17 -31.08
N GLU A 244 10.91 -21.41 -30.28
CA GLU A 244 9.61 -21.86 -30.78
C GLU A 244 8.69 -20.72 -31.24
N PHE A 245 8.89 -19.48 -30.80
CA PHE A 245 7.96 -18.37 -31.10
C PHE A 245 8.59 -17.11 -31.71
N GLY A 246 9.88 -17.06 -31.96
CA GLY A 246 10.53 -15.97 -32.71
C GLY A 246 10.46 -14.57 -32.06
N ILE A 247 10.15 -14.47 -30.77
CA ILE A 247 10.02 -13.20 -30.06
C ILE A 247 11.27 -12.93 -29.27
N THR A 248 12.02 -11.92 -29.67
CA THR A 248 13.18 -11.41 -28.92
C THR A 248 12.67 -10.69 -27.68
N MET A 249 12.94 -11.24 -26.48
CA MET A 249 12.38 -10.78 -25.19
C MET A 249 13.06 -9.51 -24.65
N ASN A 250 13.25 -8.49 -25.44
CA ASN A 250 13.59 -7.14 -24.96
C ASN A 250 12.32 -6.27 -24.96
N ASN A 251 11.39 -6.54 -24.04
CA ASN A 251 10.19 -5.74 -23.95
C ASN A 251 10.46 -4.45 -23.18
N PRO A 252 10.51 -3.28 -23.84
CA PRO A 252 10.60 -1.99 -23.17
C PRO A 252 9.31 -1.73 -22.37
N SER A 253 9.38 -0.77 -21.44
CA SER A 253 8.15 -0.26 -20.82
C SER A 253 7.21 0.31 -21.88
N LEU A 254 5.92 -0.04 -21.82
CA LEU A 254 4.91 0.42 -22.77
C LEU A 254 4.29 1.73 -22.27
N LYS A 255 4.33 2.76 -23.11
CA LYS A 255 3.51 3.96 -22.93
C LYS A 255 2.09 3.69 -23.44
N ASP A 256 1.15 4.55 -23.06
CA ASP A 256 -0.27 4.44 -23.44
C ASP A 256 -0.46 4.25 -24.95
N GLN A 257 0.30 5.00 -25.78
CA GLN A 257 0.25 4.89 -27.23
C GLN A 257 0.68 3.50 -27.74
N ALA A 258 1.79 2.96 -27.20
CA ALA A 258 2.26 1.62 -27.59
C ALA A 258 1.28 0.53 -27.14
N LEU A 259 0.65 0.68 -25.97
CA LEU A 259 -0.37 -0.29 -25.53
C LEU A 259 -1.58 -0.33 -26.46
N SER A 260 -1.95 0.79 -27.11
CA SER A 260 -3.10 0.84 -28.04
C SER A 260 -2.90 0.00 -29.29
N GLU A 261 -1.66 -0.38 -29.63
CA GLU A 261 -1.34 -1.21 -30.78
C GLU A 261 -1.50 -2.72 -30.54
N HIS A 262 -1.61 -3.12 -29.25
CA HIS A 262 -1.69 -4.52 -28.86
C HIS A 262 -3.11 -4.92 -28.43
N PRO A 263 -3.59 -6.15 -28.73
CA PRO A 263 -4.71 -6.75 -28.01
C PRO A 263 -4.38 -6.89 -26.54
N VAL A 264 -5.30 -6.46 -25.65
CA VAL A 264 -5.05 -6.42 -24.21
C VAL A 264 -6.00 -7.33 -23.44
N LEU A 265 -5.43 -8.18 -22.60
CA LEU A 265 -6.15 -8.88 -21.55
C LEU A 265 -5.84 -8.21 -20.19
N ILE A 266 -6.87 -7.68 -19.54
CA ILE A 266 -6.78 -7.15 -18.17
C ILE A 266 -6.93 -8.30 -17.20
N LEU A 267 -5.97 -8.46 -16.28
CA LEU A 267 -6.02 -9.45 -15.20
C LEU A 267 -5.97 -8.72 -13.86
N ALA A 268 -7.05 -8.77 -13.07
CA ALA A 268 -7.10 -8.06 -11.79
C ALA A 268 -7.82 -8.87 -10.71
N GLY A 269 -7.18 -8.99 -9.53
CA GLY A 269 -7.68 -9.59 -8.30
C GLY A 269 -7.55 -8.62 -7.11
N ILE A 270 -8.05 -7.41 -7.27
CA ILE A 270 -8.06 -6.34 -6.26
C ILE A 270 -9.49 -5.97 -5.88
N ALA A 271 -9.66 -5.38 -4.68
CA ALA A 271 -10.98 -5.02 -4.15
C ALA A 271 -11.76 -4.01 -5.01
N TYR A 272 -11.06 -3.14 -5.74
CA TYR A 272 -11.66 -2.06 -6.54
C TYR A 272 -11.02 -1.98 -7.93
N PRO A 273 -11.36 -2.90 -8.85
CA PRO A 273 -10.72 -2.99 -10.16
C PRO A 273 -11.19 -1.93 -11.17
N GLN A 274 -12.32 -1.26 -10.92
CA GLN A 274 -12.97 -0.39 -11.89
C GLN A 274 -12.08 0.75 -12.41
N PRO A 275 -11.38 1.54 -11.58
CA PRO A 275 -10.49 2.60 -12.09
C PRO A 275 -9.33 2.06 -12.94
N PHE A 276 -8.84 0.86 -12.62
CA PHE A 276 -7.81 0.20 -13.41
C PHE A 276 -8.33 -0.23 -14.78
N ILE A 277 -9.54 -0.82 -14.83
CA ILE A 277 -10.19 -1.21 -16.07
C ILE A 277 -10.47 0.01 -16.95
N GLU A 278 -10.99 1.08 -16.37
CA GLU A 278 -11.29 2.34 -17.06
C GLU A 278 -10.04 2.97 -17.66
N LYS A 279 -8.94 3.00 -16.91
CA LYS A 279 -7.65 3.50 -17.42
C LYS A 279 -7.19 2.72 -18.66
N ILE A 280 -7.29 1.40 -18.65
CA ILE A 280 -6.84 0.57 -19.77
C ILE A 280 -7.82 0.70 -20.94
N ARG A 281 -9.12 0.70 -20.68
CA ARG A 281 -10.14 0.84 -21.74
C ARG A 281 -10.17 2.24 -22.36
N ALA A 282 -9.70 3.27 -21.67
CA ALA A 282 -9.48 4.58 -22.27
C ALA A 282 -8.39 4.54 -23.36
N ILE A 283 -7.44 3.60 -23.26
CA ILE A 283 -6.36 3.40 -24.23
C ILE A 283 -6.76 2.34 -25.27
N ARG A 284 -7.34 1.23 -24.82
CA ARG A 284 -7.76 0.09 -25.63
C ARG A 284 -9.20 -0.29 -25.29
N PRO A 285 -10.22 0.28 -25.98
CA PRO A 285 -11.63 0.10 -25.64
C PRO A 285 -12.15 -1.35 -25.68
N ASP A 286 -11.57 -2.20 -26.55
CA ASP A 286 -11.88 -3.60 -26.72
C ASP A 286 -11.13 -4.55 -25.76
N ALA A 287 -10.36 -4.00 -24.80
CA ALA A 287 -9.64 -4.81 -23.83
C ALA A 287 -10.57 -5.73 -23.04
N GLN A 288 -10.25 -7.02 -23.10
CA GLN A 288 -10.97 -8.06 -22.35
C GLN A 288 -10.53 -8.03 -20.89
N ALA A 289 -11.41 -8.38 -19.95
CA ALA A 289 -11.09 -8.38 -18.53
C ALA A 289 -11.44 -9.72 -17.87
N LEU A 290 -10.47 -10.29 -17.17
CA LEU A 290 -10.64 -11.39 -16.24
C LEU A 290 -10.45 -10.87 -14.82
N LEU A 291 -11.55 -10.85 -14.07
CA LEU A 291 -11.58 -10.33 -12.71
C LEU A 291 -11.68 -11.46 -11.68
N PHE A 292 -10.93 -11.31 -10.61
CA PHE A 292 -10.88 -12.24 -9.48
C PHE A 292 -11.16 -11.49 -8.16
N PRO A 293 -11.58 -12.19 -7.11
CA PRO A 293 -11.71 -11.61 -5.78
C PRO A 293 -10.39 -11.01 -5.25
N ASP A 294 -10.51 -10.04 -4.33
CA ASP A 294 -9.31 -9.48 -3.68
C ASP A 294 -8.52 -10.54 -2.91
N HIS A 295 -7.21 -10.54 -3.07
CA HIS A 295 -6.29 -11.55 -2.54
C HIS A 295 -6.58 -12.97 -3.05
N HIS A 296 -7.05 -13.09 -4.29
CA HIS A 296 -7.35 -14.38 -4.89
C HIS A 296 -6.11 -15.28 -4.99
N ARG A 297 -6.26 -16.54 -4.63
CA ARG A 297 -5.25 -17.58 -4.86
C ARG A 297 -5.65 -18.33 -6.11
N PHE A 298 -4.82 -18.22 -7.14
CA PHE A 298 -5.08 -18.85 -8.41
C PHE A 298 -5.00 -20.39 -8.29
N ASN A 299 -5.98 -21.06 -8.89
CA ASN A 299 -6.04 -22.51 -9.00
C ASN A 299 -5.93 -22.94 -10.46
N ASP A 300 -5.94 -24.25 -10.73
CA ASP A 300 -5.76 -24.78 -12.08
C ASP A 300 -6.91 -24.41 -13.03
N LYS A 301 -8.14 -24.20 -12.51
CA LYS A 301 -9.26 -23.73 -13.32
C LYS A 301 -9.06 -22.28 -13.74
N ASP A 302 -8.52 -21.46 -12.84
CA ASP A 302 -8.19 -20.05 -13.15
C ASP A 302 -7.09 -20.00 -14.21
N LEU A 303 -6.06 -20.82 -14.06
CA LEU A 303 -4.97 -20.96 -15.03
C LEU A 303 -5.49 -21.35 -16.41
N ALA A 304 -6.33 -22.39 -16.49
CA ALA A 304 -6.94 -22.83 -17.74
C ALA A 304 -7.79 -21.71 -18.37
N ARG A 305 -8.59 -20.99 -17.55
CA ARG A 305 -9.39 -19.87 -18.01
C ARG A 305 -8.54 -18.73 -18.58
N ILE A 306 -7.47 -18.35 -17.88
CA ILE A 306 -6.54 -17.30 -18.35
C ILE A 306 -5.91 -17.75 -19.66
N LYS A 307 -5.40 -18.98 -19.73
CA LYS A 307 -4.78 -19.56 -20.92
C LYS A 307 -5.73 -19.52 -22.12
N THR A 308 -6.92 -20.10 -22.00
CA THR A 308 -7.93 -20.14 -23.08
C THR A 308 -8.32 -18.74 -23.56
N THR A 309 -8.39 -17.76 -22.65
CA THR A 309 -8.74 -16.37 -23.00
C THR A 309 -7.59 -15.65 -23.70
N PHE A 310 -6.34 -15.95 -23.33
CA PHE A 310 -5.17 -15.21 -23.84
C PHE A 310 -4.56 -15.85 -25.10
N GLU A 311 -4.59 -17.17 -25.26
CA GLU A 311 -4.02 -17.87 -26.43
C GLU A 311 -4.40 -17.25 -27.79
N PRO A 312 -5.68 -16.88 -28.05
CA PRO A 312 -6.05 -16.26 -29.33
C PRO A 312 -5.41 -14.89 -29.57
N LEU A 313 -4.96 -14.20 -28.52
CA LEU A 313 -4.34 -12.88 -28.59
C LEU A 313 -2.84 -12.95 -28.87
N ILE A 314 -2.18 -14.06 -28.54
CA ILE A 314 -0.71 -14.24 -28.69
C ILE A 314 -0.29 -14.03 -30.16
N ALA A 315 -0.99 -14.65 -31.11
CA ALA A 315 -0.69 -14.55 -32.53
C ALA A 315 -0.79 -13.11 -33.08
N GLN A 316 -1.50 -12.24 -32.38
CA GLN A 316 -1.68 -10.82 -32.72
C GLN A 316 -0.75 -9.89 -31.91
N GLY A 317 0.25 -10.44 -31.23
CA GLY A 317 1.13 -9.67 -30.33
C GLY A 317 0.44 -9.20 -29.05
N GLY A 318 -0.56 -9.96 -28.58
CA GLY A 318 -1.32 -9.60 -27.37
C GLY A 318 -0.50 -9.53 -26.10
N VAL A 319 -0.92 -8.67 -25.18
CA VAL A 319 -0.29 -8.48 -23.86
C VAL A 319 -1.31 -8.63 -22.74
N ILE A 320 -0.83 -9.03 -21.56
CA ILE A 320 -1.62 -9.07 -20.33
C ILE A 320 -1.20 -7.89 -19.46
N VAL A 321 -2.14 -7.07 -19.03
CA VAL A 321 -1.89 -5.98 -18.09
C VAL A 321 -2.51 -6.32 -16.74
N THR A 322 -1.70 -6.27 -15.70
CA THR A 322 -2.11 -6.59 -14.32
C THR A 322 -1.68 -5.49 -13.33
N THR A 323 -2.15 -5.57 -12.10
CA THR A 323 -1.75 -4.65 -11.04
C THR A 323 -0.40 -5.06 -10.43
N GLU A 324 0.34 -4.12 -9.82
CA GLU A 324 1.58 -4.45 -9.08
C GLU A 324 1.30 -5.49 -7.97
N LYS A 325 0.16 -5.37 -7.28
CA LYS A 325 -0.27 -6.32 -6.24
C LYS A 325 -0.51 -7.74 -6.77
N ASP A 326 -1.17 -7.88 -7.93
CA ASP A 326 -1.43 -9.19 -8.51
C ASP A 326 -0.17 -9.79 -9.12
N SER A 327 0.73 -8.96 -9.63
CA SER A 327 1.97 -9.38 -10.26
C SER A 327 2.85 -10.23 -9.32
N VAL A 328 2.91 -9.88 -8.02
CA VAL A 328 3.72 -10.66 -7.06
C VAL A 328 3.18 -12.07 -6.85
N ARG A 329 1.84 -12.27 -6.98
CA ARG A 329 1.21 -13.59 -6.90
C ARG A 329 1.48 -14.42 -8.14
N LEU A 330 1.39 -13.79 -9.31
CA LEU A 330 1.64 -14.45 -10.59
C LEU A 330 3.10 -14.90 -10.72
N LEU A 331 4.04 -14.12 -10.17
CA LEU A 331 5.45 -14.51 -10.13
C LEU A 331 5.78 -15.58 -9.11
N ALA A 332 5.08 -15.62 -8.00
CA ALA A 332 5.30 -16.62 -6.96
C ALA A 332 4.82 -18.02 -7.37
N ASP A 333 4.02 -18.11 -8.42
CA ASP A 333 3.45 -19.38 -8.89
C ASP A 333 4.01 -19.74 -10.28
N LYS A 334 4.94 -20.70 -10.30
CA LYS A 334 5.60 -21.17 -11.53
C LYS A 334 4.65 -21.70 -12.60
N ARG A 335 3.42 -22.07 -12.24
CA ARG A 335 2.41 -22.48 -13.24
C ARG A 335 2.09 -21.37 -14.22
N PHE A 336 2.35 -20.11 -13.87
CA PHE A 336 2.15 -18.92 -14.73
C PHE A 336 3.39 -18.51 -15.52
N GLU A 337 4.51 -19.24 -15.42
CA GLU A 337 5.79 -18.88 -16.04
C GLU A 337 5.68 -18.63 -17.55
N PHE A 338 4.84 -19.41 -18.23
CA PHE A 338 4.59 -19.24 -19.68
C PHE A 338 3.89 -17.91 -20.05
N LEU A 339 3.25 -17.24 -19.10
CA LEU A 339 2.61 -15.92 -19.30
C LEU A 339 3.56 -14.76 -19.01
N TRP A 340 4.64 -14.97 -18.24
CA TRP A 340 5.50 -13.90 -17.77
C TRP A 340 6.07 -13.02 -18.90
N PRO A 341 6.42 -13.53 -20.10
CA PRO A 341 6.87 -12.71 -21.21
C PRO A 341 5.85 -11.69 -21.71
N TYR A 342 4.56 -11.97 -21.53
CA TYR A 342 3.45 -11.16 -22.01
C TYR A 342 2.86 -10.25 -20.91
N LEU A 343 3.34 -10.40 -19.66
CA LEU A 343 2.78 -9.69 -18.52
C LEU A 343 3.44 -8.32 -18.33
N TYR A 344 2.58 -7.31 -18.24
CA TYR A 344 2.93 -5.96 -17.87
C TYR A 344 2.20 -5.56 -16.59
N THR A 345 2.88 -4.81 -15.74
CA THR A 345 2.28 -4.18 -14.57
C THR A 345 1.98 -2.72 -14.85
N ALA A 346 0.91 -2.20 -14.26
CA ALA A 346 0.58 -0.79 -14.25
C ALA A 346 1.00 -0.18 -12.91
N PRO A 347 2.21 0.41 -12.81
CA PRO A 347 2.65 1.03 -11.59
C PRO A 347 1.77 2.22 -11.22
N ILE A 348 1.50 2.35 -9.92
CA ILE A 348 0.75 3.48 -9.38
C ILE A 348 1.68 4.29 -8.48
N ASN A 349 1.77 5.60 -8.77
CA ASN A 349 2.47 6.54 -7.91
C ASN A 349 1.51 7.53 -7.28
N LEU A 350 1.79 7.85 -6.03
CA LEU A 350 1.11 8.91 -5.32
C LEU A 350 1.73 10.25 -5.74
N ARG A 351 0.89 11.20 -6.19
CA ARG A 351 1.30 12.57 -6.52
C ARG A 351 0.55 13.56 -5.67
N PHE A 352 1.27 14.50 -5.09
CA PHE A 352 0.68 15.62 -4.36
C PHE A 352 0.05 16.63 -5.33
N LEU A 353 -1.01 17.26 -4.91
CA LEU A 353 -1.61 18.39 -5.64
C LEU A 353 -0.86 19.68 -5.26
N ASP A 354 -0.81 20.64 -6.18
CA ASP A 354 -0.30 22.00 -5.96
C ASP A 354 1.07 22.10 -5.27
N GLU A 355 2.04 21.27 -5.67
CA GLU A 355 3.41 21.28 -5.12
C GLU A 355 3.48 21.02 -3.59
N GLU A 356 2.41 20.47 -2.99
CA GLU A 356 2.39 20.11 -1.56
C GLU A 356 3.41 19.00 -1.18
N SER A 357 4.11 18.44 -2.15
CA SER A 357 5.18 17.46 -1.91
C SER A 357 6.32 18.02 -1.05
N ASP A 358 6.75 19.26 -1.32
CA ASP A 358 7.91 19.84 -0.64
C ASP A 358 7.69 20.07 0.86
N PRO A 359 6.57 20.71 1.30
CA PRO A 359 6.29 20.83 2.73
C PRO A 359 6.03 19.47 3.40
N PHE A 360 5.42 18.51 2.71
CA PHE A 360 5.27 17.15 3.21
C PHE A 360 6.63 16.47 3.40
N ASN A 361 7.47 16.46 2.37
CA ASN A 361 8.78 15.84 2.39
C ASN A 361 9.68 16.46 3.46
N LYS A 362 9.69 17.79 3.55
CA LYS A 362 10.44 18.51 4.58
C LYS A 362 10.03 18.06 5.99
N LYS A 363 8.73 17.96 6.28
CA LYS A 363 8.23 17.53 7.59
C LYS A 363 8.68 16.10 7.93
N ILE A 364 8.66 15.18 6.95
CA ILE A 364 9.13 13.81 7.11
C ILE A 364 10.65 13.76 7.39
N LEU A 365 11.44 14.43 6.55
CA LEU A 365 12.90 14.45 6.67
C LEU A 365 13.38 15.16 7.94
N ASP A 366 12.75 16.28 8.32
CA ASP A 366 13.06 16.98 9.55
C ASP A 366 12.75 16.12 10.79
N TYR A 367 11.62 15.38 10.77
CA TYR A 367 11.29 14.43 11.84
C TYR A 367 12.39 13.38 12.02
N VAL A 368 12.83 12.73 10.97
CA VAL A 368 13.89 11.69 11.03
C VAL A 368 15.21 12.30 11.50
N ARG A 369 15.60 13.45 10.96
CA ARG A 369 16.85 14.13 11.30
C ARG A 369 16.93 14.56 12.77
N ILE A 370 15.83 15.10 13.32
CA ILE A 370 15.79 15.58 14.73
C ILE A 370 15.88 14.40 15.67
N ASN A 371 15.13 13.33 15.42
CA ASN A 371 15.14 12.18 16.32
C ASN A 371 16.47 11.41 16.29
N LYS A 372 17.14 11.33 15.13
CA LYS A 372 18.48 10.74 15.05
C LYS A 372 19.50 11.51 15.90
N ARG A 373 19.47 12.85 15.90
CA ARG A 373 20.37 13.67 16.74
C ARG A 373 20.16 13.44 18.24
N HIS A 374 18.93 13.23 18.69
CA HIS A 374 18.64 12.92 20.08
C HIS A 374 19.21 11.55 20.47
N SER A 375 19.03 10.54 19.63
CA SER A 375 19.60 9.20 19.85
C SER A 375 21.13 9.22 19.94
N ASP A 376 21.81 9.97 19.06
CA ASP A 376 23.27 10.10 19.06
C ASP A 376 23.79 10.81 20.34
N LEU A 377 23.07 11.83 20.83
CA LEU A 377 23.42 12.56 22.05
C LEU A 377 23.22 11.69 23.29
N ASP A 378 22.14 10.94 23.38
CA ASP A 378 21.85 10.03 24.48
C ASP A 378 22.88 8.90 24.57
N GLN A 379 23.28 8.32 23.44
CA GLN A 379 24.34 7.31 23.37
C GLN A 379 25.70 7.87 23.81
N ALA A 380 26.05 9.11 23.44
CA ALA A 380 27.27 9.75 23.84
C ALA A 380 27.30 10.06 25.35
N THR A 381 26.14 10.34 25.96
CA THR A 381 26.00 10.61 27.40
C THR A 381 26.08 9.34 28.24
N HIS A 382 25.66 8.20 27.72
CA HIS A 382 25.74 6.90 28.40
C HIS A 382 27.09 6.18 28.21
N ALA A 383 27.95 6.66 27.33
CA ALA A 383 29.30 6.13 27.07
C ALA A 383 30.40 6.82 27.89
N GLN A 384 30.06 7.85 28.69
CA GLN A 384 30.92 8.51 29.69
C GLN A 384 30.56 7.99 31.10
#